data_4bbb98ce30b79d6c3406711930f7e5f5
#
_entry.id   4bbb98ce30b79d6c3406711930f7e5f5
#
_cell.length_a   1.000
_cell.length_b   1.000
_cell.length_c   1.000
_cell.angle_alpha   90.00
_cell.angle_beta   90.00
_cell.angle_gamma   90.00
#
_symmetry.space_group_name_H-M   'P 1'
#
loop_
_entity.id
_entity.type
_entity.pdbx_description
1 polymer ?
#
loop_
_entity_poly.entity_id
_entity_poly.type
_entity_poly.pdbx_seq_one_letter_code
_entity_poly.pdbx_strand_id
1 'polypeptide(L)' 'MSNLKLGPLPRLGVVRITVSLPEPLKEELDLYAAEYGRLYGEVDTATLIPHMLESFLRSDRGWRSRKAK' A
#
# COMPACT_ATOMS: atom_id res chain seq x y z
N MET A 1 -22.30 22.30 -15.13
CA MET A 1 -22.02 21.42 -15.75
C MET A 1 -20.73 21.03 -15.97
N SER A 2 -20.45 20.04 -15.86
CA SER A 2 -19.20 19.68 -15.82
C SER A 2 -18.74 18.92 -16.91
N ASN A 3 -18.86 19.36 -18.02
CA ASN A 3 -18.43 18.63 -19.13
C ASN A 3 -17.10 19.02 -19.65
N LEU A 4 -16.19 19.30 -18.76
CA LEU A 4 -14.84 19.58 -19.18
C LEU A 4 -14.18 18.29 -19.61
N LYS A 5 -13.32 18.39 -20.61
CA LYS A 5 -12.64 17.27 -21.12
C LYS A 5 -11.83 16.55 -20.06
N LEU A 6 -11.25 17.26 -19.13
CA LEU A 6 -10.46 16.65 -18.11
C LEU A 6 -11.25 15.76 -17.18
N GLY A 7 -12.50 16.04 -17.01
CA GLY A 7 -13.31 15.28 -16.10
C GLY A 7 -12.96 15.54 -14.66
N PRO A 8 -13.55 14.83 -13.74
CA PRO A 8 -13.23 15.02 -12.32
C PRO A 8 -11.85 14.53 -11.99
N LEU A 9 -11.24 15.17 -11.03
CA LEU A 9 -9.92 14.77 -10.61
C LEU A 9 -10.00 13.42 -9.91
N PRO A 10 -8.95 12.62 -10.04
CA PRO A 10 -8.94 11.35 -9.34
C PRO A 10 -8.95 11.57 -7.85
N ARG A 11 -9.53 10.61 -7.14
CA ARG A 11 -9.53 10.72 -5.74
C ARG A 11 -8.19 10.37 -5.22
N LEU A 12 -7.46 11.32 -4.70
CA LEU A 12 -6.14 11.08 -4.15
C LEU A 12 -6.14 11.14 -2.64
N GLY A 13 -7.30 11.06 -2.06
CA GLY A 13 -7.39 11.11 -0.62
C GLY A 13 -6.83 9.88 0.04
N VAL A 14 -6.57 9.99 1.34
CA VAL A 14 -6.04 8.89 2.12
C VAL A 14 -7.05 8.56 3.18
N VAL A 15 -7.26 7.30 3.43
CA VAL A 15 -8.11 6.86 4.52
C VAL A 15 -7.22 6.31 5.61
N ARG A 16 -7.38 6.81 6.82
CA ARG A 16 -6.58 6.32 7.93
C ARG A 16 -7.25 5.18 8.61
N ILE A 17 -6.51 4.15 8.87
CA ILE A 17 -7.01 3.04 9.66
C ILE A 17 -5.99 2.73 10.73
N THR A 18 -6.46 2.22 11.84
CA THR A 18 -5.58 1.86 12.93
C THR A 18 -5.67 0.35 13.11
N VAL A 19 -4.53 -0.30 13.09
CA VAL A 19 -4.51 -1.74 13.24
C VAL A 19 -3.50 -2.11 14.31
N SER A 20 -3.71 -3.26 14.92
CA SER A 20 -2.75 -3.79 15.87
C SER A 20 -1.94 -4.86 15.17
N LEU A 21 -0.66 -4.85 15.39
CA LEU A 21 0.22 -5.85 14.79
C LEU A 21 0.84 -6.70 15.86
N PRO A 22 0.99 -7.99 15.64
CA PRO A 22 1.78 -8.80 16.56
C PRO A 22 3.20 -8.28 16.61
N GLU A 23 3.81 -8.34 17.78
CA GLU A 23 5.15 -7.81 17.93
C GLU A 23 6.17 -8.43 16.98
N PRO A 24 6.18 -9.75 16.80
CA PRO A 24 7.15 -10.32 15.85
C PRO A 24 6.98 -9.78 14.43
N LEU A 25 5.74 -9.56 14.02
CA LEU A 25 5.49 -9.01 12.69
C LEU A 25 6.01 -7.60 12.58
N LYS A 26 5.79 -6.79 13.62
CA LYS A 26 6.28 -5.42 13.59
C LYS A 26 7.80 -5.38 13.50
N GLU A 27 8.45 -6.26 14.23
CA GLU A 27 9.91 -6.34 14.18
C GLU A 27 10.39 -6.71 12.79
N GLU A 28 9.71 -7.66 12.17
CA GLU A 28 10.09 -8.07 10.84
C GLU A 28 9.88 -6.95 9.82
N LEU A 29 8.79 -6.21 9.99
CA LEU A 29 8.53 -5.08 9.11
C LEU A 29 9.60 -4.01 9.25
N ASP A 30 10.04 -3.76 10.47
CA ASP A 30 11.09 -2.78 10.68
C ASP A 30 12.41 -3.22 10.03
N LEU A 31 12.70 -4.50 10.11
CA LEU A 31 13.90 -5.02 9.45
C LEU A 31 13.79 -4.91 7.93
N TYR A 32 12.61 -5.20 7.43
CA TYR A 32 12.39 -5.09 5.99
C TYR A 32 12.54 -3.63 5.55
N ALA A 33 12.03 -2.70 6.34
CA ALA A 33 12.13 -1.28 5.99
C ALA A 33 13.60 -0.85 5.98
N ALA A 34 14.38 -1.35 6.93
CA ALA A 34 15.79 -1.03 6.96
C ALA A 34 16.51 -1.55 5.72
N GLU A 35 16.19 -2.77 5.32
CA GLU A 35 16.80 -3.36 4.16
C GLU A 35 16.38 -2.62 2.88
N TYR A 36 15.11 -2.27 2.80
CA TYR A 36 14.59 -1.51 1.67
C TYR A 36 15.31 -0.16 1.58
N GLY A 37 15.51 0.48 2.72
CA GLY A 37 16.19 1.77 2.74
C GLY A 37 17.61 1.67 2.26
N ARG A 38 18.26 0.56 2.53
CA ARG A 38 19.61 0.36 2.09
C ARG A 38 19.68 0.22 0.56
N LEU A 39 18.65 -0.35 -0.02
CA LEU A 39 18.65 -0.61 -1.46
C LEU A 39 18.06 0.53 -2.28
N TYR A 40 17.03 1.18 -1.77
CA TYR A 40 16.30 2.15 -2.56
C TYR A 40 16.19 3.53 -1.96
N GLY A 41 16.56 3.70 -0.72
CA GLY A 41 16.40 4.99 -0.07
C GLY A 41 15.60 4.86 1.20
N GLU A 42 15.93 5.69 2.16
CA GLU A 42 15.33 5.60 3.47
C GLU A 42 13.83 5.76 3.47
N VAL A 43 13.14 4.90 4.17
CA VAL A 43 11.70 4.96 4.25
C VAL A 43 11.29 4.33 5.57
N ASP A 44 10.24 4.84 6.20
CA ASP A 44 9.82 4.25 7.45
C ASP A 44 8.77 3.16 7.18
N THR A 45 8.52 2.36 8.20
CA THR A 45 7.63 1.22 8.09
C THR A 45 6.23 1.64 7.67
N ALA A 46 5.74 2.73 8.23
CA ALA A 46 4.39 3.18 7.92
C ALA A 46 4.21 3.51 6.45
N THR A 47 5.27 4.01 5.82
CA THR A 47 5.21 4.33 4.40
C THR A 47 5.23 3.07 3.54
N LEU A 48 5.93 2.04 4.01
CA LEU A 48 6.01 0.80 3.25
C LEU A 48 4.75 -0.03 3.30
N ILE A 49 4.01 0.03 4.39
CA ILE A 49 2.86 -0.84 4.56
C ILE A 49 1.84 -0.71 3.43
N PRO A 50 1.43 0.50 3.05
CA PRO A 50 0.48 0.59 1.93
C PRO A 50 1.01 -0.02 0.65
N HIS A 51 2.30 0.14 0.41
CA HIS A 51 2.90 -0.41 -0.79
C HIS A 51 2.90 -1.94 -0.75
N MET A 52 3.16 -2.50 0.41
CA MET A 52 3.14 -3.93 0.58
C MET A 52 1.74 -4.50 0.37
N LEU A 53 0.73 -3.82 0.91
CA LEU A 53 -0.64 -4.26 0.74
C LEU A 53 -1.06 -4.22 -0.72
N GLU A 54 -0.66 -3.18 -1.40
CA GLU A 54 -0.99 -3.06 -2.81
C GLU A 54 -0.34 -4.17 -3.61
N SER A 55 0.92 -4.47 -3.32
CA SER A 55 1.61 -5.55 -4.00
C SER A 55 0.95 -6.88 -3.74
N PHE A 56 0.54 -7.11 -2.49
CA PHE A 56 -0.12 -8.34 -2.15
C PHE A 56 -1.41 -8.53 -2.94
N LEU A 57 -2.22 -7.48 -2.96
CA LEU A 57 -3.50 -7.57 -3.66
C LEU A 57 -3.33 -7.77 -5.15
N ARG A 58 -2.32 -7.16 -5.72
CA ARG A 58 -2.09 -7.31 -7.15
C ARG A 58 -1.59 -8.69 -7.52
N SER A 59 -0.89 -9.34 -6.61
CA SER A 59 -0.35 -10.64 -6.90
C SER A 59 -1.26 -11.79 -6.46
N ASP A 60 -2.35 -11.47 -5.76
CA ASP A 60 -3.25 -12.50 -5.28
C ASP A 60 -4.16 -12.96 -6.40
N ARG A 61 -3.95 -14.15 -6.89
CA ARG A 61 -4.70 -14.64 -8.02
C ARG A 61 -6.18 -14.82 -7.74
N GLY A 62 -6.50 -15.28 -6.56
CA GLY A 62 -7.89 -15.44 -6.19
C GLY A 62 -8.63 -14.12 -6.18
N TRP A 63 -8.00 -13.10 -5.65
CA TRP A 63 -8.58 -11.79 -5.61
C TRP A 63 -8.73 -11.17 -7.00
N ARG A 64 -7.68 -11.29 -7.80
CA ARG A 64 -7.71 -10.76 -9.16
C ARG A 64 -8.80 -11.41 -9.99
N SER A 65 -8.99 -12.70 -9.80
CA SER A 65 -10.00 -13.43 -10.52
C SER A 65 -11.40 -12.92 -10.17
N ARG A 66 -11.65 -12.67 -8.90
CA ARG A 66 -12.94 -12.16 -8.48
C ARG A 66 -13.17 -10.76 -8.97
N LYS A 67 -12.14 -9.94 -8.91
CA LYS A 67 -12.26 -8.57 -9.31
C LYS A 67 -12.50 -8.43 -10.81
N ALA A 68 -12.00 -9.35 -11.58
CA ALA A 68 -12.13 -9.28 -13.01
C ALA A 68 -13.53 -9.60 -13.52
N LYS A 69 -14.40 -10.06 -12.64
CA LYS A 69 -15.75 -10.35 -13.10
C LYS A 69 -16.59 -9.12 -13.27
#